data_04f96f35ac8747c71502ad063102b6bc
#
_entry.id   04f96f35ac8747c71502ad063102b6bc
#
_cell.length_a   1.000
_cell.length_b   1.000
_cell.length_c   1.000
_cell.angle_alpha   90.00
_cell.angle_beta   90.00
_cell.angle_gamma   90.00
#
_symmetry.space_group_name_H-M   'P 1'
#
loop_
_entity.id
_entity.type
_entity.pdbx_description
1 polymer ?
#
loop_
_entity_poly.entity_id
_entity_poly.type
_entity_poly.pdbx_seq_one_letter_code
_entity_poly.pdbx_strand_id
1 'polypeptide(L)'
;MKSPSRKTAQRAKKAKKTVNFLQKPTCTTCRRARQFMEKRGVHLHYRDLVKERLSASELEKLIGKHNHEEFLNPRCEIFRKRKMKDKPPSRREAIGLMAKNPDLIRRPVIVAGGRVVIGYDENGMIRF
;
A
#
# COMPACT_ATOMS: atom_id res chain seq x y z
N MET A 1 11.68 -24.09 8.62
CA MET A 1 11.37 -23.38 8.57
C MET A 1 11.38 -22.88 8.01
N LYS A 2 11.57 -23.27 8.03
CA LYS A 2 11.40 -22.57 7.81
C LYS A 2 11.65 -21.93 7.41
N SER A 3 12.00 -22.57 7.72
CA SER A 3 11.97 -21.75 7.68
C SER A 3 12.26 -21.36 7.36
N PRO A 4 12.62 -21.21 7.67
CA PRO A 4 12.61 -20.50 7.76
C PRO A 4 12.66 -20.20 7.47
N SER A 5 12.95 -20.64 7.98
CA SER A 5 12.68 -20.00 8.12
C SER A 5 12.71 -19.61 8.11
N ARG A 6 13.01 -19.78 8.57
CA ARG A 6 12.76 -19.20 8.92
C ARG A 6 13.18 -18.68 8.98
N LYS A 7 13.59 -18.88 9.23
CA LYS A 7 13.66 -18.22 9.58
C LYS A 7 14.25 -17.60 9.39
N THR A 8 14.71 -18.00 9.50
CA THR A 8 14.97 -17.16 9.62
C THR A 8 15.29 -16.43 9.49
N ALA A 9 15.64 -16.69 9.81
CA ALA A 9 15.68 -15.69 9.98
C ALA A 9 15.83 -15.11 10.26
N GLN A 10 15.91 -15.22 10.74
CA GLN A 10 15.81 -14.52 11.27
C GLN A 10 16.40 -14.00 11.56
N ARG A 11 16.95 -14.16 11.99
CA ARG A 11 17.32 -13.56 12.46
C ARG A 11 17.95 -12.75 12.47
N ALA A 12 18.46 -12.93 12.58
CA ALA A 12 18.65 -12.03 12.71
C ALA A 12 19.12 -11.28 12.59
N LYS A 13 19.51 -11.30 13.01
CA LYS A 13 19.62 -10.53 12.83
C LYS A 13 19.47 -9.58 12.86
N LYS A 14 20.08 -9.33 13.53
CA LYS A 14 19.40 -8.39 13.28
C LYS A 14 18.73 -8.22 12.07
N ALA A 15 17.82 -8.46 11.86
CA ALA A 15 17.25 -8.61 10.58
C ALA A 15 16.77 -7.28 10.08
N LYS A 16 17.07 -6.97 8.81
CA LYS A 16 16.52 -5.79 8.18
C LYS A 16 15.02 -5.96 8.08
N LYS A 17 14.30 -4.97 8.56
CA LYS A 17 12.87 -4.93 8.47
C LYS A 17 12.44 -4.87 7.01
N THR A 18 11.60 -5.79 6.59
CA THR A 18 11.05 -5.77 5.24
C THR A 18 9.85 -4.85 5.18
N VAL A 19 9.88 -3.93 4.24
CA VAL A 19 8.80 -2.99 4.02
C VAL A 19 8.09 -3.35 2.72
N ASN A 20 6.79 -3.58 2.79
CA ASN A 20 5.99 -3.91 1.61
C ASN A 20 5.61 -2.63 0.89
N PHE A 21 5.89 -2.60 -0.41
CA PHE A 21 5.68 -1.42 -1.25
C PHE A 21 4.70 -1.79 -2.35
N LEU A 22 3.44 -1.38 -2.18
CA LEU A 22 2.37 -1.68 -3.11
C LEU A 22 2.27 -0.55 -4.12
N GLN A 23 2.48 -0.86 -5.39
CA GLN A 23 2.67 0.16 -6.40
C GLN A 23 2.07 -0.18 -7.76
N LYS A 24 2.05 0.83 -8.62
CA LYS A 24 1.92 0.66 -10.06
C LYS A 24 3.25 1.15 -10.61
N PRO A 25 4.07 0.30 -11.25
CA PRO A 25 5.45 0.68 -11.63
C PRO A 25 5.56 1.93 -12.49
N THR A 26 4.53 2.21 -13.30
CA THR A 26 4.54 3.37 -14.18
C THR A 26 4.08 4.67 -13.49
N CYS A 27 3.68 4.59 -12.24
CA CYS A 27 3.19 5.74 -11.50
C CYS A 27 4.35 6.64 -11.05
N THR A 28 4.28 7.93 -11.38
CA THR A 28 5.33 8.89 -11.03
C THR A 28 5.48 9.03 -9.52
N THR A 29 4.35 9.09 -8.80
CA THR A 29 4.37 9.19 -7.34
C THR A 29 5.03 7.97 -6.71
N CYS A 30 4.75 6.78 -7.26
CA CYS A 30 5.37 5.55 -6.79
C CYS A 30 6.88 5.58 -7.00
N ARG A 31 7.33 6.08 -8.16
CA ARG A 31 8.75 6.18 -8.45
C ARG A 31 9.46 7.11 -7.47
N ARG A 32 8.85 8.25 -7.20
CA ARG A 32 9.44 9.21 -6.25
C ARG A 32 9.55 8.61 -4.85
N ALA A 33 8.50 7.95 -4.40
CA ALA A 33 8.49 7.32 -3.08
C ALA A 33 9.53 6.20 -3.00
N ARG A 34 9.63 5.39 -4.06
CA ARG A 34 10.61 4.30 -4.12
C ARG A 34 12.02 4.84 -4.01
N GLN A 35 12.34 5.89 -4.78
CA GLN A 35 13.66 6.49 -4.74
C GLN A 35 14.01 7.04 -3.35
N PHE A 36 13.04 7.68 -2.73
CA PHE A 36 13.21 8.22 -1.38
C PHE A 36 13.57 7.10 -0.39
N MET A 37 12.80 6.02 -0.43
CA MET A 37 13.00 4.90 0.50
C MET A 37 14.33 4.19 0.23
N GLU A 38 14.65 3.96 -1.04
CA GLU A 38 15.88 3.27 -1.40
C GLU A 38 17.12 4.05 -1.00
N LYS A 39 17.08 5.37 -1.16
CA LYS A 39 18.19 6.22 -0.73
C LYS A 39 18.44 6.15 0.77
N ARG A 40 17.40 5.85 1.52
CA ARG A 40 17.52 5.68 2.97
C ARG A 40 17.98 4.29 3.36
N GLY A 41 18.24 3.41 2.38
CA GLY A 41 18.71 2.07 2.65
C GLY A 41 17.62 1.11 3.11
N VAL A 42 16.36 1.46 2.90
CA VAL A 42 15.24 0.60 3.29
C VAL A 42 15.07 -0.51 2.26
N HIS A 43 14.97 -1.74 2.73
CA HIS A 43 14.71 -2.87 1.85
C HIS A 43 13.22 -2.96 1.53
N LEU A 44 12.87 -2.85 0.25
CA LEU A 44 11.48 -2.85 -0.19
C LEU A 44 11.11 -4.16 -0.87
N HIS A 45 9.96 -4.70 -0.48
CA HIS A 45 9.35 -5.83 -1.16
C HIS A 45 8.22 -5.26 -2.03
N TYR A 46 8.39 -5.34 -3.34
CA TYR A 46 7.47 -4.70 -4.29
C TYR A 46 6.32 -5.61 -4.66
N ARG A 47 5.14 -5.02 -4.77
CA ARG A 47 3.97 -5.71 -5.30
C ARG A 47 3.32 -4.80 -6.34
N ASP A 48 3.21 -5.30 -7.57
CA ASP A 48 2.54 -4.60 -8.66
C ASP A 48 1.05 -4.83 -8.56
N LEU A 49 0.30 -3.80 -8.19
CA LEU A 49 -1.13 -3.91 -7.94
C LEU A 49 -1.95 -4.22 -9.19
N VAL A 50 -1.39 -3.97 -10.37
CA VAL A 50 -2.07 -4.30 -11.63
C VAL A 50 -1.98 -5.80 -11.91
N LYS A 51 -0.79 -6.37 -11.70
CA LYS A 51 -0.56 -7.80 -11.94
C LYS A 51 -1.04 -8.68 -10.79
N GLU A 52 -0.90 -8.19 -9.58
CA GLU A 52 -1.27 -8.92 -8.37
C GLU A 52 -2.25 -8.10 -7.57
N ARG A 53 -3.50 -8.12 -7.99
CA ARG A 53 -4.55 -7.34 -7.34
C ARG A 53 -4.73 -7.75 -5.88
N LEU A 54 -5.07 -6.77 -5.06
CA LEU A 54 -5.45 -7.05 -3.68
C LEU A 54 -6.86 -7.62 -3.66
N SER A 55 -7.04 -8.70 -2.93
CA SER A 55 -8.38 -9.26 -2.72
C SER A 55 -9.12 -8.39 -1.70
N ALA A 56 -10.44 -8.57 -1.61
CA ALA A 56 -11.23 -7.87 -0.60
C ALA A 56 -10.73 -8.19 0.81
N SER A 57 -10.36 -9.44 1.05
CA SER A 57 -9.82 -9.86 2.35
C SER A 57 -8.51 -9.16 2.68
N GLU A 58 -7.62 -9.04 1.68
CA GLU A 58 -6.35 -8.35 1.87
C GLU A 58 -6.57 -6.86 2.13
N LEU A 59 -7.51 -6.24 1.43
CA LEU A 59 -7.85 -4.84 1.62
C LEU A 59 -8.44 -4.60 3.01
N GLU A 60 -9.30 -5.51 3.46
CA GLU A 60 -9.88 -5.43 4.80
C GLU A 60 -8.80 -5.38 5.86
N LYS A 61 -7.80 -6.26 5.73
CA LYS A 61 -6.68 -6.31 6.68
C LYS A 61 -5.78 -5.09 6.56
N LEU A 62 -5.53 -4.65 5.33
CA LEU A 62 -4.66 -3.51 5.08
C LEU A 62 -5.26 -2.24 5.67
N ILE A 63 -6.53 -2.01 5.43
CA ILE A 63 -7.21 -0.82 5.95
C ILE A 63 -7.31 -0.89 7.46
N GLY A 64 -7.65 -2.07 8.00
CA GLY A 64 -7.70 -2.27 9.44
C GLY A 64 -8.52 -1.20 10.14
N LYS A 65 -7.88 -0.46 11.04
CA LYS A 65 -8.53 0.61 11.79
C LYS A 65 -8.43 1.98 11.13
N HIS A 66 -7.73 2.04 9.98
CA HIS A 66 -7.58 3.31 9.29
C HIS A 66 -8.87 3.69 8.57
N ASN A 67 -8.98 4.96 8.23
CA ASN A 67 -10.12 5.45 7.47
C ASN A 67 -10.02 4.95 6.03
N HIS A 68 -11.00 4.17 5.58
CA HIS A 68 -10.99 3.60 4.23
C HIS A 68 -10.97 4.66 3.14
N GLU A 69 -11.49 5.85 3.42
CA GLU A 69 -11.53 6.92 2.42
C GLU A 69 -10.14 7.41 2.05
N GLU A 70 -9.17 7.27 2.96
CA GLU A 70 -7.79 7.67 2.69
C GLU A 70 -7.12 6.81 1.61
N PHE A 71 -7.65 5.62 1.39
CA PHE A 71 -7.12 4.69 0.41
C PHE A 71 -7.66 4.92 -0.99
N LEU A 72 -8.65 5.80 -1.14
CA LEU A 72 -9.28 6.08 -2.43
C LEU A 72 -8.48 7.11 -3.21
N ASN A 73 -8.25 6.83 -4.50
CA ASN A 73 -7.50 7.70 -5.38
C ASN A 73 -8.43 8.72 -6.04
N PRO A 74 -8.37 10.00 -5.66
CA PRO A 74 -9.28 11.01 -6.22
C PRO A 74 -9.04 11.32 -7.70
N ARG A 75 -7.92 10.86 -8.25
CA ARG A 75 -7.63 11.05 -9.68
C ARG A 75 -8.21 9.94 -10.55
N CYS A 76 -8.72 8.88 -9.92
CA CYS A 76 -9.31 7.77 -10.65
C CYS A 76 -10.66 8.19 -11.25
N GLU A 77 -10.90 7.74 -12.49
CA GLU A 77 -12.15 8.08 -13.18
C GLU A 77 -13.39 7.64 -12.38
N ILE A 78 -13.32 6.44 -11.79
CA ILE A 78 -14.43 5.92 -10.99
C ILE A 78 -14.75 6.85 -9.82
N PHE A 79 -13.72 7.35 -9.16
CA PHE A 79 -13.88 8.28 -8.04
C PHE A 79 -14.66 9.52 -8.48
N ARG A 80 -14.28 10.08 -9.63
CA ARG A 80 -14.93 11.29 -10.13
C ARG A 80 -16.34 11.03 -10.64
N LYS A 81 -16.54 9.95 -11.40
CA LYS A 81 -17.85 9.62 -11.96
C LYS A 81 -18.88 9.31 -10.88
N ARG A 82 -18.46 8.66 -9.81
CA ARG A 82 -19.35 8.34 -8.70
C ARG A 82 -19.46 9.45 -7.68
N LYS A 83 -18.76 10.57 -7.90
CA LYS A 83 -18.78 11.73 -7.01
C LYS A 83 -18.44 11.35 -5.58
N MET A 84 -17.40 10.53 -5.44
CA MET A 84 -17.02 9.98 -4.13
C MET A 84 -16.52 11.05 -3.15
N LYS A 85 -16.09 12.20 -3.66
CA LYS A 85 -15.72 13.31 -2.79
C LYS A 85 -16.90 13.81 -1.99
N ASP A 86 -18.04 13.94 -2.65
CA ASP A 86 -19.27 14.46 -2.03
C ASP A 86 -20.12 13.35 -1.40
N LYS A 87 -20.01 12.15 -1.97
CA LYS A 87 -20.76 10.98 -1.52
C LYS A 87 -19.79 9.81 -1.35
N PRO A 88 -18.99 9.81 -0.27
CA PRO A 88 -18.02 8.74 -0.07
C PRO A 88 -18.72 7.39 0.10
N PRO A 89 -18.14 6.34 -0.48
CA PRO A 89 -18.70 5.00 -0.32
C PRO A 89 -18.51 4.49 1.10
N SER A 90 -19.34 3.54 1.49
CA SER A 90 -19.13 2.83 2.75
C SER A 90 -17.82 2.03 2.65
N ARG A 91 -17.31 1.61 3.81
CA ARG A 91 -16.10 0.78 3.85
C ARG A 91 -16.26 -0.47 2.98
N ARG A 92 -17.38 -1.16 3.12
CA ARG A 92 -17.63 -2.39 2.37
C ARG A 92 -17.68 -2.15 0.87
N GLU A 93 -18.36 -1.10 0.47
CA GLU A 93 -18.47 -0.73 -0.94
C GLU A 93 -17.11 -0.33 -1.50
N ALA A 94 -16.36 0.47 -0.75
CA ALA A 94 -15.03 0.90 -1.17
C ALA A 94 -14.10 -0.28 -1.38
N ILE A 95 -14.11 -1.23 -0.45
CA ILE A 95 -13.26 -2.42 -0.54
C ILE A 95 -13.61 -3.23 -1.80
N GLY A 96 -14.89 -3.43 -2.05
CA GLY A 96 -15.32 -4.16 -3.24
C GLY A 96 -14.88 -3.49 -4.52
N LEU A 97 -15.01 -2.17 -4.58
CA LEU A 97 -14.61 -1.40 -5.76
C LEU A 97 -13.10 -1.39 -5.96
N MET A 98 -12.34 -1.25 -4.88
CA MET A 98 -10.87 -1.26 -4.97
C MET A 98 -10.34 -2.63 -5.38
N ALA A 99 -10.98 -3.70 -4.93
CA ALA A 99 -10.57 -5.06 -5.32
C ALA A 99 -10.73 -5.29 -6.82
N LYS A 100 -11.77 -4.70 -7.41
CA LYS A 100 -12.03 -4.83 -8.85
C LYS A 100 -11.26 -3.83 -9.70
N ASN A 101 -10.89 -2.69 -9.12
CA ASN A 101 -10.29 -1.58 -9.84
C ASN A 101 -9.03 -1.10 -9.13
N PRO A 102 -7.86 -1.68 -9.44
CA PRO A 102 -6.62 -1.28 -8.78
C PRO A 102 -6.30 0.20 -8.90
N ASP A 103 -6.75 0.86 -9.96
CA ASP A 103 -6.51 2.29 -10.13
C ASP A 103 -7.24 3.15 -9.11
N LEU A 104 -8.27 2.60 -8.46
CA LEU A 104 -9.00 3.31 -7.41
C LEU A 104 -8.21 3.35 -6.11
N ILE A 105 -7.21 2.49 -5.96
CA ILE A 105 -6.35 2.47 -4.78
C ILE A 105 -5.30 3.56 -4.91
N ARG A 106 -5.21 4.41 -3.88
CA ARG A 106 -4.18 5.45 -3.83
C ARG A 106 -2.80 4.80 -3.66
N ARG A 107 -1.83 5.23 -4.46
CA ARG A 107 -0.51 4.61 -4.51
C ARG A 107 0.59 5.62 -4.24
N PRO A 108 1.73 5.17 -3.71
CA PRO A 108 1.97 3.81 -3.21
C PRO A 108 1.32 3.60 -1.85
N VAL A 109 1.14 2.34 -1.47
CA VAL A 109 0.78 1.97 -0.09
C VAL A 109 1.99 1.26 0.49
N ILE A 110 2.55 1.80 1.55
CA ILE A 110 3.79 1.30 2.14
C ILE A 110 3.45 0.75 3.51
N VAL A 111 3.76 -0.53 3.73
CA VAL A 111 3.32 -1.24 4.93
C VAL A 111 4.47 -1.99 5.58
N ALA A 112 4.64 -1.80 6.87
CA ALA A 112 5.58 -2.60 7.66
C ALA A 112 5.08 -2.66 9.10
N GLY A 113 4.94 -3.87 9.62
CA GLY A 113 4.37 -4.06 10.94
C GLY A 113 2.96 -3.49 10.98
N GLY A 114 2.65 -2.69 11.96
CA GLY A 114 1.34 -2.05 12.05
C GLY A 114 1.27 -0.69 11.38
N ARG A 115 2.32 -0.27 10.70
CA ARG A 115 2.41 1.07 10.12
C ARG A 115 2.03 1.05 8.65
N VAL A 116 1.16 1.97 8.25
CA VAL A 116 0.73 2.13 6.86
C VAL A 116 0.90 3.59 6.46
N VAL A 117 1.58 3.81 5.32
CA VAL A 117 1.74 5.15 4.75
C VAL A 117 1.17 5.11 3.34
N ILE A 118 0.33 6.07 3.01
CA ILE A 118 -0.39 6.13 1.74
C ILE A 118 0.06 7.36 0.95
N GLY A 119 0.46 7.14 -0.29
CA GLY A 119 0.94 8.20 -1.15
C GLY A 119 2.36 8.62 -0.81
N TYR A 120 2.81 9.71 -1.42
CA TYR A 120 4.13 10.25 -1.13
C TYR A 120 4.05 11.11 0.13
N ASP A 121 4.62 10.63 1.21
CA ASP A 121 4.58 11.30 2.51
C ASP A 121 5.91 11.07 3.22
N GLU A 122 6.81 12.03 3.10
CA GLU A 122 8.15 11.91 3.68
C GLU A 122 8.12 11.74 5.19
N ASN A 123 7.23 12.47 5.86
CA ASN A 123 7.13 12.36 7.32
C ASN A 123 6.75 10.96 7.77
N GLY A 124 5.86 10.31 7.02
CA GLY A 124 5.51 8.92 7.31
C GLY A 124 6.59 7.96 6.90
N MET A 125 7.19 8.19 5.71
CA MET A 125 8.19 7.28 5.16
C MET A 125 9.48 7.22 5.98
N ILE A 126 9.87 8.31 6.62
CA ILE A 126 11.11 8.31 7.41
C ILE A 126 11.01 7.44 8.67
N ARG A 127 9.81 7.00 9.02
CA ARG A 127 9.60 6.17 10.20
C ARG A 127 9.81 4.68 9.96
N PHE A 128 10.04 4.29 8.72
CA PHE A 128 10.32 2.88 8.39
C PHE A 128 11.77 2.47 8.65
#